data_feb85296459509d966c2a0cbaac500cd
#
_entry.id   feb85296459509d966c2a0cbaac500cd
#
_cell.length_a   1.000
_cell.length_b   1.000
_cell.length_c   1.000
_cell.angle_alpha   90.00
_cell.angle_beta   90.00
_cell.angle_gamma   90.00
#
_symmetry.space_group_name_H-M   'P 1'
#
loop_
_entity.id
_entity.type
_entity.pdbx_description
1 polymer ?
#
loop_
_entity_poly.entity_id
_entity_poly.type
_entity_poly.pdbx_seq_one_letter_code
_entity_poly.pdbx_strand_id
1 'polypeptide(L)'
;MKKTTLLFDLDGTLINTNELIIASFLHTLEQYRPNEYTRETVLPFIGPTLQDTFKSIDSERWEEMVETYRAHNHKHHDELVEEYPGVYEGLQKLHELGFKMAIVTTKKNQTAHMGLKLKGLDAFFDVVIGLDNVTKAKPDPEPLMKALKALGSTPEEAIMVGDNSHDILGGQNAGVTTAAVGWAIKGEEYLKSFNPDYILHTMDDLLDIVGVTQS
;
A
#
# COMPACT_ATOMS: atom_id res chain seq x y z
N MET A 1 0.14 21.77 -12.54
CA MET A 1 1.62 21.63 -12.50
C MET A 1 1.95 20.27 -13.08
N LYS A 2 3.12 20.10 -13.70
CA LYS A 2 3.50 18.79 -14.27
C LYS A 2 3.78 17.81 -13.13
N LYS A 3 3.25 16.60 -13.21
CA LYS A 3 3.54 15.55 -12.25
C LYS A 3 4.89 14.89 -12.59
N THR A 4 5.76 14.82 -11.61
CA THR A 4 7.13 14.30 -11.73
C THR A 4 7.48 13.27 -10.66
N THR A 5 6.60 13.10 -9.67
CA THR A 5 6.81 12.26 -8.49
C THR A 5 5.61 11.35 -8.25
N LEU A 6 5.88 10.08 -8.00
CA LEU A 6 4.86 9.07 -7.77
C LEU A 6 5.15 8.38 -6.43
N LEU A 7 4.16 8.41 -5.56
CA LEU A 7 4.16 7.73 -4.27
C LEU A 7 3.21 6.55 -4.37
N PHE A 8 3.65 5.36 -4.02
CA PHE A 8 2.84 4.15 -4.12
C PHE A 8 2.66 3.49 -2.75
N ASP A 9 1.45 3.05 -2.45
CA ASP A 9 1.31 1.96 -1.50
C ASP A 9 1.85 0.66 -2.12
N LEU A 10 2.12 -0.33 -1.29
CA LEU A 10 2.70 -1.59 -1.73
C LEU A 10 1.64 -2.69 -1.84
N ASP A 11 1.06 -3.07 -0.71
CA ASP A 11 0.15 -4.21 -0.58
C ASP A 11 -1.22 -3.90 -1.19
N GLY A 12 -1.68 -4.71 -2.13
CA GLY A 12 -2.94 -4.47 -2.84
C GLY A 12 -2.84 -3.44 -3.97
N THR A 13 -1.71 -2.76 -4.10
CA THR A 13 -1.45 -1.73 -5.12
C THR A 13 -0.44 -2.21 -6.16
N LEU A 14 0.78 -2.52 -5.75
CA LEU A 14 1.86 -2.99 -6.63
C LEU A 14 2.05 -4.51 -6.58
N ILE A 15 1.81 -5.11 -5.43
CA ILE A 15 1.84 -6.56 -5.22
C ILE A 15 0.53 -7.04 -4.62
N ASN A 16 0.05 -8.18 -5.09
CA ASN A 16 -1.15 -8.82 -4.55
C ASN A 16 -0.78 -9.65 -3.34
N THR A 17 -0.94 -9.08 -2.17
CA THR A 17 -0.75 -9.72 -0.87
C THR A 17 -2.08 -10.03 -0.17
N ASN A 18 -3.21 -9.89 -0.84
CA ASN A 18 -4.53 -10.00 -0.23
C ASN A 18 -4.74 -11.37 0.44
N GLU A 19 -4.42 -12.46 -0.25
CA GLU A 19 -4.57 -13.82 0.30
C GLU A 19 -3.62 -14.06 1.47
N LEU A 20 -2.38 -13.57 1.41
CA LEU A 20 -1.42 -13.64 2.51
C LEU A 20 -1.92 -12.90 3.75
N ILE A 21 -2.45 -11.68 3.59
CA ILE A 21 -2.96 -10.85 4.68
C ILE A 21 -4.19 -11.51 5.30
N ILE A 22 -5.16 -11.93 4.48
CA ILE A 22 -6.38 -12.61 4.95
C ILE A 22 -6.04 -13.89 5.70
N ALA A 23 -5.20 -14.75 5.13
CA ALA A 23 -4.78 -15.99 5.78
C ALA A 23 -4.07 -15.73 7.12
N SER A 24 -3.24 -14.69 7.19
CA SER A 24 -2.53 -14.32 8.41
C SER A 24 -3.47 -13.79 9.50
N PHE A 25 -4.50 -13.00 9.13
CA PHE A 25 -5.54 -12.58 10.06
C PHE A 25 -6.35 -13.78 10.57
N LEU A 26 -6.85 -14.62 9.68
CA LEU A 26 -7.66 -15.77 10.05
C LEU A 26 -6.88 -16.75 10.95
N HIS A 27 -5.61 -17.03 10.59
CA HIS A 27 -4.74 -17.88 11.42
C HIS A 27 -4.56 -17.31 12.83
N THR A 28 -4.33 -16.01 12.96
CA THR A 28 -4.16 -15.35 14.25
C THR A 28 -5.47 -15.35 15.04
N LEU A 29 -6.55 -14.89 14.41
CA LEU A 29 -7.84 -14.75 15.09
C LEU A 29 -8.41 -16.08 15.52
N GLU A 30 -8.19 -17.16 14.78
CA GLU A 30 -8.63 -18.50 15.22
C GLU A 30 -7.96 -18.95 16.54
N GLN A 31 -6.72 -18.51 16.81
CA GLN A 31 -6.02 -18.83 18.05
C GLN A 31 -6.54 -18.01 19.27
N TYR A 32 -6.96 -16.77 19.04
CA TYR A 32 -7.34 -15.85 20.15
C TYR A 32 -8.85 -15.66 20.28
N ARG A 33 -9.60 -15.85 19.19
CA ARG A 33 -11.05 -15.65 19.06
C ARG A 33 -11.64 -16.74 18.14
N PRO A 34 -11.60 -18.01 18.54
CA PRO A 34 -11.98 -19.14 17.68
C PRO A 34 -13.43 -19.01 17.20
N ASN A 35 -13.65 -19.27 15.91
CA ASN A 35 -14.94 -19.24 15.23
C ASN A 35 -15.65 -17.86 15.18
N GLU A 36 -14.98 -16.75 15.53
CA GLU A 36 -15.61 -15.43 15.51
C GLU A 36 -15.45 -14.70 14.16
N TYR A 37 -14.44 -15.06 13.36
CA TYR A 37 -14.07 -14.33 12.14
C TYR A 37 -14.10 -15.19 10.89
N THR A 38 -14.55 -14.58 9.78
CA THR A 38 -14.56 -15.18 8.45
C THR A 38 -13.74 -14.32 7.50
N ARG A 39 -13.55 -14.81 6.26
CA ARG A 39 -12.90 -14.03 5.19
C ARG A 39 -13.52 -12.64 5.03
N GLU A 40 -14.84 -12.56 5.03
CA GLU A 40 -15.58 -11.32 4.81
C GLU A 40 -15.37 -10.33 5.96
N THR A 41 -15.34 -10.83 7.20
CA THR A 41 -15.22 -9.99 8.40
C THR A 41 -13.80 -9.47 8.64
N VAL A 42 -12.77 -10.05 8.01
CA VAL A 42 -11.39 -9.54 8.09
C VAL A 42 -11.02 -8.56 6.98
N LEU A 43 -11.81 -8.43 5.92
CA LEU A 43 -11.53 -7.46 4.84
C LEU A 43 -11.36 -6.01 5.34
N PRO A 44 -12.14 -5.50 6.31
CA PRO A 44 -11.93 -4.16 6.86
C PRO A 44 -10.56 -3.96 7.54
N PHE A 45 -9.90 -5.04 7.95
CA PHE A 45 -8.59 -4.99 8.61
C PHE A 45 -7.42 -4.78 7.64
N ILE A 46 -7.67 -4.87 6.33
CA ILE A 46 -6.67 -4.57 5.30
C ILE A 46 -6.55 -3.05 5.19
N GLY A 47 -5.35 -2.52 5.37
CA GLY A 47 -5.01 -1.09 5.28
C GLY A 47 -4.62 -0.43 6.59
N PRO A 48 -5.42 -0.52 7.68
CA PRO A 48 -5.00 -0.07 9.00
C PRO A 48 -3.73 -0.75 9.50
N THR A 49 -3.07 -0.16 10.50
CA THR A 49 -1.93 -0.81 11.14
C THR A 49 -2.37 -2.06 11.90
N LEU A 50 -1.51 -3.07 11.99
CA LEU A 50 -1.77 -4.28 12.80
C LEU A 50 -2.06 -3.93 14.26
N GLN A 51 -1.32 -2.93 14.79
CA GLN A 51 -1.51 -2.46 16.16
C GLN A 51 -2.92 -1.92 16.39
N ASP A 52 -3.40 -1.03 15.52
CA ASP A 52 -4.73 -0.43 15.66
C ASP A 52 -5.81 -1.51 15.52
N THR A 53 -5.65 -2.41 14.54
CA THR A 53 -6.58 -3.52 14.33
C THR A 53 -6.65 -4.44 15.53
N PHE A 54 -5.52 -5.00 15.99
CA PHE A 54 -5.54 -5.95 17.09
C PHE A 54 -5.88 -5.32 18.43
N LYS A 55 -5.52 -4.05 18.68
CA LYS A 55 -5.99 -3.32 19.87
C LYS A 55 -7.51 -3.15 19.90
N SER A 56 -8.14 -2.99 18.76
CA SER A 56 -9.60 -2.89 18.66
C SER A 56 -10.31 -4.22 18.95
N ILE A 57 -9.62 -5.34 18.73
CA ILE A 57 -10.13 -6.69 18.95
C ILE A 57 -9.86 -7.16 20.39
N ASP A 58 -8.64 -6.96 20.87
CA ASP A 58 -8.20 -7.38 22.20
C ASP A 58 -7.11 -6.43 22.73
N SER A 59 -7.50 -5.49 23.57
CA SER A 59 -6.62 -4.47 24.13
C SER A 59 -5.53 -5.01 25.07
N GLU A 60 -5.67 -6.23 25.56
CA GLU A 60 -4.71 -6.85 26.49
C GLU A 60 -3.69 -7.71 25.77
N ARG A 61 -4.10 -8.46 24.72
CA ARG A 61 -3.25 -9.43 24.01
C ARG A 61 -2.84 -9.00 22.61
N TRP A 62 -3.07 -7.75 22.23
CA TRP A 62 -2.80 -7.26 20.87
C TRP A 62 -1.33 -7.45 20.43
N GLU A 63 -0.37 -7.32 21.34
CA GLU A 63 1.06 -7.49 21.02
C GLU A 63 1.37 -8.94 20.62
N GLU A 64 0.86 -9.91 21.36
CA GLU A 64 0.99 -11.34 21.05
C GLU A 64 0.31 -11.68 19.72
N MET A 65 -0.85 -11.08 19.45
CA MET A 65 -1.57 -11.25 18.18
C MET A 65 -0.76 -10.68 17.00
N VAL A 66 -0.13 -9.51 17.16
CA VAL A 66 0.77 -8.94 16.14
C VAL A 66 1.94 -9.88 15.85
N GLU A 67 2.57 -10.46 16.86
CA GLU A 67 3.70 -11.40 16.67
C GLU A 67 3.24 -12.69 15.99
N THR A 68 2.10 -13.25 16.39
CA THR A 68 1.49 -14.43 15.74
C THR A 68 1.19 -14.16 14.27
N TYR A 69 0.58 -13.00 13.97
CA TYR A 69 0.32 -12.59 12.60
C TYR A 69 1.62 -12.49 11.77
N ARG A 70 2.62 -11.82 12.31
CA ARG A 70 3.90 -11.62 11.62
C ARG A 70 4.62 -12.95 11.36
N ALA A 71 4.61 -13.86 12.32
CA ALA A 71 5.21 -15.18 12.15
C ALA A 71 4.55 -15.96 11.00
N HIS A 72 3.21 -15.98 10.95
CA HIS A 72 2.47 -16.61 9.87
C HIS A 72 2.73 -15.92 8.52
N ASN A 73 2.64 -14.58 8.49
CA ASN A 73 2.84 -13.77 7.29
C ASN A 73 4.23 -14.00 6.68
N HIS A 74 5.29 -13.96 7.49
CA HIS A 74 6.66 -14.21 7.02
C HIS A 74 6.84 -15.63 6.50
N LYS A 75 6.27 -16.62 7.17
CA LYS A 75 6.39 -18.03 6.78
C LYS A 75 5.77 -18.31 5.40
N HIS A 76 4.66 -17.67 5.09
CA HIS A 76 3.89 -17.90 3.85
C HIS A 76 4.05 -16.80 2.81
N HIS A 77 4.96 -15.84 3.06
CA HIS A 77 5.13 -14.66 2.22
C HIS A 77 5.41 -15.02 0.76
N ASP A 78 6.43 -15.80 0.49
CA ASP A 78 6.87 -16.07 -0.89
C ASP A 78 5.89 -16.98 -1.65
N GLU A 79 5.10 -17.76 -0.92
CA GLU A 79 4.08 -18.65 -1.48
C GLU A 79 2.81 -17.93 -1.91
N LEU A 80 2.39 -16.92 -1.13
CA LEU A 80 1.07 -16.29 -1.28
C LEU A 80 1.11 -14.87 -1.88
N VAL A 81 2.29 -14.34 -2.20
CA VAL A 81 2.43 -13.03 -2.87
C VAL A 81 2.37 -13.21 -4.38
N GLU A 82 1.42 -12.55 -5.01
CA GLU A 82 1.22 -12.57 -6.46
C GLU A 82 1.57 -11.22 -7.10
N GLU A 83 1.60 -11.19 -8.42
CA GLU A 83 1.81 -9.98 -9.22
C GLU A 83 0.48 -9.45 -9.73
N TYR A 84 0.40 -8.13 -9.93
CA TYR A 84 -0.64 -7.53 -10.74
C TYR A 84 -0.16 -7.35 -12.18
N PRO A 85 -0.97 -7.73 -13.19
CA PRO A 85 -0.60 -7.58 -14.59
C PRO A 85 -0.25 -6.12 -14.94
N GLY A 86 0.85 -5.92 -15.69
CA GLY A 86 1.27 -4.62 -16.19
C GLY A 86 1.94 -3.70 -15.18
N VAL A 87 2.01 -4.09 -13.88
CA VAL A 87 2.65 -3.24 -12.85
C VAL A 87 4.16 -3.14 -13.09
N TYR A 88 4.83 -4.25 -13.33
CA TYR A 88 6.28 -4.25 -13.56
C TYR A 88 6.65 -3.38 -14.76
N GLU A 89 6.00 -3.59 -15.90
CA GLU A 89 6.24 -2.88 -17.14
C GLU A 89 5.94 -1.37 -17.01
N GLY A 90 4.85 -1.04 -16.33
CA GLY A 90 4.49 0.36 -16.07
C GLY A 90 5.51 1.08 -15.18
N LEU A 91 5.97 0.43 -14.10
CA LEU A 91 7.01 0.97 -13.22
C LEU A 91 8.35 1.12 -13.93
N GLN A 92 8.73 0.12 -14.73
CA GLN A 92 9.94 0.20 -15.55
C GLN A 92 9.92 1.41 -16.48
N LYS A 93 8.82 1.60 -17.21
CA LYS A 93 8.66 2.74 -18.12
C LYS A 93 8.72 4.09 -17.39
N LEU A 94 8.07 4.21 -16.23
CA LEU A 94 8.13 5.41 -15.40
C LEU A 94 9.55 5.69 -14.89
N HIS A 95 10.25 4.65 -14.48
CA HIS A 95 11.65 4.74 -14.02
C HIS A 95 12.58 5.20 -15.15
N GLU A 96 12.48 4.59 -16.33
CA GLU A 96 13.26 4.97 -17.54
C GLU A 96 13.01 6.42 -17.98
N LEU A 97 11.81 6.93 -17.75
CA LEU A 97 11.42 8.32 -18.01
C LEU A 97 11.86 9.32 -16.92
N GLY A 98 12.50 8.83 -15.87
CA GLY A 98 13.07 9.66 -14.81
C GLY A 98 12.06 10.17 -13.78
N PHE A 99 10.90 9.53 -13.63
CA PHE A 99 9.99 9.84 -12.54
C PHE A 99 10.62 9.49 -11.20
N LYS A 100 10.48 10.38 -10.22
CA LYS A 100 10.85 10.10 -8.83
C LYS A 100 9.80 9.18 -8.23
N MET A 101 10.21 8.05 -7.68
CA MET A 101 9.26 7.05 -7.15
C MET A 101 9.62 6.63 -5.72
N ALA A 102 8.62 6.54 -4.87
CA ALA A 102 8.77 6.02 -3.51
C ALA A 102 7.63 5.09 -3.12
N ILE A 103 7.93 4.15 -2.23
CA ILE A 103 6.94 3.36 -1.51
C ILE A 103 6.57 4.07 -0.20
N VAL A 104 5.27 4.14 0.09
CA VAL A 104 4.72 4.67 1.35
C VAL A 104 3.70 3.66 1.89
N THR A 105 4.13 2.82 2.84
CA THR A 105 3.38 1.65 3.30
C THR A 105 3.19 1.63 4.83
N THR A 106 2.09 1.02 5.30
CA THR A 106 1.89 0.70 6.73
C THR A 106 2.63 -0.56 7.19
N LYS A 107 3.34 -1.23 6.28
CA LYS A 107 4.21 -2.37 6.56
C LYS A 107 5.55 -1.89 7.12
N LYS A 108 6.25 -2.71 7.92
CA LYS A 108 7.65 -2.44 8.29
C LYS A 108 8.57 -2.56 7.08
N ASN A 109 9.64 -1.75 7.05
CA ASN A 109 10.61 -1.73 5.95
C ASN A 109 11.13 -3.11 5.57
N GLN A 110 11.50 -3.93 6.54
CA GLN A 110 12.03 -5.27 6.27
C GLN A 110 11.05 -6.10 5.41
N THR A 111 9.79 -6.13 5.80
CA THR A 111 8.76 -6.90 5.08
C THR A 111 8.38 -6.26 3.75
N ALA A 112 8.41 -4.92 3.66
CA ALA A 112 8.23 -4.21 2.39
C ALA A 112 9.32 -4.58 1.38
N HIS A 113 10.58 -4.55 1.79
CA HIS A 113 11.70 -4.95 0.94
C HIS A 113 11.66 -6.43 0.52
N MET A 114 11.15 -7.34 1.37
CA MET A 114 10.93 -8.74 0.97
C MET A 114 9.99 -8.83 -0.23
N GLY A 115 8.84 -8.14 -0.19
CA GLY A 115 7.88 -8.13 -1.29
C GLY A 115 8.44 -7.49 -2.57
N LEU A 116 9.12 -6.35 -2.44
CA LEU A 116 9.75 -5.68 -3.57
C LEU A 116 10.79 -6.57 -4.25
N LYS A 117 11.68 -7.20 -3.50
CA LYS A 117 12.70 -8.11 -4.03
C LYS A 117 12.11 -9.36 -4.66
N LEU A 118 11.09 -9.96 -4.02
CA LEU A 118 10.43 -11.16 -4.54
C LEU A 118 9.86 -10.92 -5.95
N LYS A 119 9.40 -9.70 -6.22
CA LYS A 119 8.79 -9.32 -7.50
C LYS A 119 9.73 -8.50 -8.42
N GLY A 120 10.99 -8.33 -8.03
CA GLY A 120 11.98 -7.58 -8.81
C GLY A 120 11.67 -6.08 -8.95
N LEU A 121 10.89 -5.52 -8.02
CA LEU A 121 10.48 -4.11 -8.05
C LEU A 121 11.43 -3.19 -7.28
N ASP A 122 12.34 -3.75 -6.50
CA ASP A 122 13.25 -3.01 -5.61
C ASP A 122 14.15 -2.03 -6.36
N ALA A 123 14.52 -2.35 -7.61
CA ALA A 123 15.35 -1.49 -8.45
C ALA A 123 14.68 -0.16 -8.85
N PHE A 124 13.35 -0.06 -8.74
CA PHE A 124 12.60 1.15 -9.14
C PHE A 124 12.43 2.18 -8.02
N PHE A 125 12.75 1.82 -6.77
CA PHE A 125 12.46 2.65 -5.60
C PHE A 125 13.70 2.92 -4.75
N ASP A 126 14.21 4.14 -4.77
CA ASP A 126 15.30 4.58 -3.89
C ASP A 126 14.80 4.94 -2.48
N VAL A 127 13.50 5.21 -2.33
CA VAL A 127 12.86 5.63 -1.09
C VAL A 127 11.73 4.68 -0.72
N VAL A 128 11.83 4.09 0.48
CA VAL A 128 10.78 3.28 1.09
C VAL A 128 10.48 3.85 2.47
N ILE A 129 9.27 4.35 2.67
CA ILE A 129 8.78 4.83 3.96
C ILE A 129 7.83 3.77 4.52
N GLY A 130 8.31 3.00 5.45
CA GLY A 130 7.55 2.01 6.20
C GLY A 130 7.06 2.53 7.56
N LEU A 131 6.31 1.69 8.27
CA LEU A 131 5.75 2.02 9.58
C LEU A 131 6.84 2.39 10.61
N ASP A 132 8.00 1.79 10.51
CA ASP A 132 9.15 2.03 11.38
C ASP A 132 9.91 3.34 11.08
N ASN A 133 9.55 4.06 10.03
CA ASN A 133 10.09 5.39 9.70
C ASN A 133 9.25 6.55 10.22
N VAL A 134 8.04 6.30 10.74
CA VAL A 134 7.06 7.34 11.05
C VAL A 134 6.53 7.20 12.47
N THR A 135 6.06 8.30 13.04
CA THR A 135 5.33 8.30 14.31
C THR A 135 3.83 8.11 14.10
N LYS A 136 3.33 8.58 12.97
CA LYS A 136 1.93 8.46 12.57
C LYS A 136 1.83 7.85 11.19
N ALA A 137 1.04 6.78 11.07
CA ALA A 137 0.77 6.12 9.80
C ALA A 137 -0.29 6.87 8.98
N LYS A 138 -0.41 6.53 7.68
CA LYS A 138 -1.55 6.96 6.86
C LYS A 138 -2.88 6.67 7.60
N PRO A 139 -3.85 7.55 7.60
CA PRO A 139 -4.03 8.74 6.75
C PRO A 139 -3.35 10.03 7.26
N ASP A 140 -2.49 9.99 8.29
CA ASP A 140 -1.66 11.15 8.63
C ASP A 140 -0.75 11.48 7.44
N PRO A 141 -0.52 12.77 7.13
CA PRO A 141 0.35 13.17 6.02
C PRO A 141 1.84 12.88 6.24
N GLU A 142 2.27 12.59 7.47
CA GLU A 142 3.70 12.40 7.84
C GLU A 142 4.43 11.45 6.88
N PRO A 143 3.91 10.24 6.55
CA PRO A 143 4.63 9.31 5.69
C PRO A 143 4.88 9.87 4.28
N LEU A 144 3.86 10.53 3.70
CA LEU A 144 3.97 11.12 2.37
C LEU A 144 4.94 12.30 2.36
N MET A 145 4.86 13.17 3.36
CA MET A 145 5.77 14.32 3.48
C MET A 145 7.22 13.89 3.66
N LYS A 146 7.48 12.80 4.39
CA LYS A 146 8.82 12.21 4.50
C LYS A 146 9.33 11.68 3.16
N ALA A 147 8.49 10.98 2.40
CA ALA A 147 8.83 10.49 1.07
C ALA A 147 9.15 11.65 0.10
N LEU A 148 8.30 12.67 0.06
CA LEU A 148 8.51 13.87 -0.76
C LEU A 148 9.82 14.58 -0.41
N LYS A 149 10.09 14.76 0.87
CA LYS A 149 11.35 15.36 1.33
C LYS A 149 12.57 14.55 0.88
N ALA A 150 12.51 13.22 1.00
CA ALA A 150 13.61 12.35 0.59
C ALA A 150 13.84 12.39 -0.93
N LEU A 151 12.79 12.53 -1.72
CA LEU A 151 12.85 12.65 -3.18
C LEU A 151 13.16 14.09 -3.67
N GLY A 152 13.23 15.09 -2.76
CA GLY A 152 13.37 16.48 -3.17
C GLY A 152 12.23 16.96 -4.06
N SER A 153 10.97 16.68 -3.64
CA SER A 153 9.75 16.98 -4.38
C SER A 153 8.72 17.71 -3.51
N THR A 154 7.66 18.21 -4.14
CA THR A 154 6.57 18.92 -3.47
C THR A 154 5.23 18.19 -3.66
N PRO A 155 4.23 18.45 -2.80
CA PRO A 155 2.91 17.85 -2.93
C PRO A 155 2.25 18.10 -4.31
N GLU A 156 2.43 19.29 -4.87
CA GLU A 156 1.82 19.70 -6.14
C GLU A 156 2.37 18.90 -7.34
N GLU A 157 3.61 18.42 -7.23
CA GLU A 157 4.29 17.62 -8.26
C GLU A 157 4.01 16.12 -8.14
N ALA A 158 3.33 15.70 -7.06
CA ALA A 158 3.18 14.29 -6.71
C ALA A 158 1.78 13.73 -6.98
N ILE A 159 1.73 12.41 -7.16
CA ILE A 159 0.52 11.59 -7.13
C ILE A 159 0.72 10.47 -6.11
N MET A 160 -0.24 10.27 -5.21
CA MET A 160 -0.31 9.10 -4.34
C MET A 160 -1.22 8.06 -4.98
N VAL A 161 -0.69 6.87 -5.20
CA VAL A 161 -1.40 5.71 -5.79
C VAL A 161 -1.61 4.66 -4.70
N GLY A 162 -2.85 4.22 -4.50
CA GLY A 162 -3.16 3.23 -3.48
C GLY A 162 -4.50 2.54 -3.65
N ASP A 163 -4.72 1.48 -2.85
CA ASP A 163 -5.89 0.62 -2.90
C ASP A 163 -6.83 0.79 -1.70
N ASN A 164 -6.52 1.73 -0.80
CA ASN A 164 -7.25 1.88 0.45
C ASN A 164 -7.63 3.33 0.77
N SER A 165 -8.64 3.51 1.63
CA SER A 165 -9.03 4.82 2.14
C SER A 165 -7.89 5.60 2.79
N HIS A 166 -6.97 4.90 3.47
CA HIS A 166 -5.80 5.51 4.12
C HIS A 166 -4.84 6.16 3.12
N ASP A 167 -4.74 5.63 1.90
CA ASP A 167 -3.92 6.18 0.83
C ASP A 167 -4.53 7.47 0.28
N ILE A 168 -5.83 7.42 -0.01
CA ILE A 168 -6.57 8.55 -0.57
C ILE A 168 -6.62 9.70 0.45
N LEU A 169 -7.03 9.42 1.67
CA LEU A 169 -7.11 10.42 2.74
C LEU A 169 -5.71 10.95 3.11
N GLY A 170 -4.70 10.08 3.15
CA GLY A 170 -3.31 10.48 3.38
C GLY A 170 -2.79 11.42 2.30
N GLY A 171 -3.10 11.13 1.03
CA GLY A 171 -2.79 12.00 -0.10
C GLY A 171 -3.49 13.36 0.00
N GLN A 172 -4.79 13.36 0.26
CA GLN A 172 -5.57 14.59 0.46
C GLN A 172 -5.05 15.43 1.62
N ASN A 173 -4.75 14.81 2.77
CA ASN A 173 -4.20 15.47 3.94
C ASN A 173 -2.80 16.06 3.70
N ALA A 174 -2.02 15.45 2.79
CA ALA A 174 -0.71 15.96 2.38
C ALA A 174 -0.77 16.97 1.23
N GLY A 175 -1.94 17.26 0.67
CA GLY A 175 -2.10 18.13 -0.51
C GLY A 175 -1.57 17.49 -1.81
N VAL A 176 -1.50 16.17 -1.86
CA VAL A 176 -1.03 15.39 -3.00
C VAL A 176 -2.23 14.93 -3.84
N THR A 177 -2.12 14.96 -5.16
CA THR A 177 -3.10 14.35 -6.05
C THR A 177 -3.22 12.85 -5.78
N THR A 178 -4.44 12.31 -5.79
CA THR A 178 -4.72 10.93 -5.41
C THR A 178 -5.24 10.10 -6.57
N ALA A 179 -4.74 8.88 -6.69
CA ALA A 179 -5.21 7.89 -7.65
C ALA A 179 -5.49 6.56 -6.93
N ALA A 180 -6.74 6.11 -7.00
CA ALA A 180 -7.14 4.81 -6.46
C ALA A 180 -7.02 3.74 -7.54
N VAL A 181 -6.60 2.52 -7.18
CA VAL A 181 -6.52 1.40 -8.12
C VAL A 181 -7.84 0.64 -8.17
N GLY A 182 -8.37 0.43 -9.38
CA GLY A 182 -9.64 -0.26 -9.61
C GLY A 182 -9.61 -1.76 -9.32
N TRP A 183 -8.40 -2.36 -9.19
CA TRP A 183 -8.23 -3.77 -8.80
C TRP A 183 -8.18 -4.00 -7.28
N ALA A 184 -8.47 -2.97 -6.48
CA ALA A 184 -8.51 -3.07 -5.01
C ALA A 184 -9.53 -4.10 -4.52
N ILE A 185 -9.18 -4.90 -3.51
CA ILE A 185 -10.06 -5.95 -2.97
C ILE A 185 -11.35 -5.41 -2.37
N LYS A 186 -11.34 -4.18 -1.84
CA LYS A 186 -12.53 -3.51 -1.30
C LYS A 186 -13.47 -2.96 -2.37
N GLY A 187 -13.05 -2.96 -3.63
CA GLY A 187 -13.82 -2.53 -4.77
C GLY A 187 -13.78 -1.04 -5.05
N GLU A 188 -14.02 -0.69 -6.31
CA GLU A 188 -13.92 0.68 -6.81
C GLU A 188 -14.94 1.62 -6.16
N GLU A 189 -16.19 1.16 -5.94
CA GLU A 189 -17.23 1.98 -5.31
C GLU A 189 -16.89 2.39 -3.87
N TYR A 190 -16.23 1.51 -3.11
CA TYR A 190 -15.71 1.86 -1.79
C TYR A 190 -14.69 2.99 -1.89
N LEU A 191 -13.75 2.91 -2.84
CA LEU A 191 -12.70 3.92 -3.00
C LEU A 191 -13.24 5.24 -3.53
N LYS A 192 -14.21 5.22 -4.43
CA LYS A 192 -14.91 6.42 -4.93
C LYS A 192 -15.55 7.24 -3.81
N SER A 193 -16.01 6.60 -2.74
CA SER A 193 -16.63 7.30 -1.60
C SER A 193 -15.66 8.25 -0.87
N PHE A 194 -14.34 8.11 -1.08
CA PHE A 194 -13.30 9.00 -0.54
C PHE A 194 -12.87 10.08 -1.52
N ASN A 195 -13.51 10.18 -2.69
CA ASN A 195 -13.28 11.19 -3.73
C ASN A 195 -11.80 11.27 -4.18
N PRO A 196 -11.18 10.19 -4.64
CA PRO A 196 -9.86 10.27 -5.29
C PRO A 196 -9.96 11.11 -6.57
N ASP A 197 -8.86 11.77 -6.96
CA ASP A 197 -8.81 12.56 -8.20
C ASP A 197 -8.91 11.67 -9.44
N TYR A 198 -8.38 10.43 -9.36
CA TYR A 198 -8.37 9.45 -10.44
C TYR A 198 -8.70 8.04 -9.94
N ILE A 199 -9.25 7.24 -10.84
CA ILE A 199 -9.33 5.77 -10.71
C ILE A 199 -8.51 5.15 -11.83
N LEU A 200 -7.60 4.25 -11.49
CA LEU A 200 -6.76 3.53 -12.44
C LEU A 200 -7.30 2.11 -12.61
N HIS A 201 -7.63 1.71 -13.83
CA HIS A 201 -7.99 0.31 -14.11
C HIS A 201 -6.77 -0.52 -14.53
N THR A 202 -5.73 0.14 -15.03
CA THR A 202 -4.43 -0.44 -15.37
C THR A 202 -3.31 0.53 -15.01
N MET A 203 -2.05 0.06 -15.01
CA MET A 203 -0.89 0.96 -14.87
C MET A 203 -0.73 1.91 -16.06
N ASP A 204 -1.26 1.56 -17.23
CA ASP A 204 -1.24 2.43 -18.42
C ASP A 204 -2.05 3.70 -18.19
N ASP A 205 -3.16 3.64 -17.43
CA ASP A 205 -3.93 4.83 -17.06
C ASP A 205 -3.07 5.85 -16.30
N LEU A 206 -2.15 5.38 -15.45
CA LEU A 206 -1.21 6.26 -14.75
C LEU A 206 -0.22 6.91 -15.72
N LEU A 207 0.27 6.17 -16.70
CA LEU A 207 1.15 6.72 -17.76
C LEU A 207 0.45 7.85 -18.53
N ASP A 208 -0.81 7.65 -18.89
CA ASP A 208 -1.61 8.66 -19.58
C ASP A 208 -1.84 9.93 -18.72
N ILE A 209 -2.14 9.76 -17.41
CA ILE A 209 -2.33 10.87 -16.47
C ILE A 209 -1.08 11.72 -16.34
N VAL A 210 0.11 11.12 -16.34
CA VAL A 210 1.38 11.86 -16.25
C VAL A 210 1.90 12.35 -17.61
N GLY A 211 1.13 12.15 -18.68
CA GLY A 211 1.40 12.68 -20.02
C GLY A 211 2.43 11.86 -20.81
N VAL A 212 2.55 10.57 -20.51
CA VAL A 212 3.33 9.62 -21.31
C VAL A 212 2.39 9.00 -22.34
N THR A 213 2.40 9.55 -23.55
CA THR A 213 1.66 8.96 -24.69
C THR A 213 2.27 7.61 -25.06
N GLN A 214 1.45 6.58 -25.12
CA GLN A 214 1.86 5.31 -25.71
C GLN A 214 2.11 5.52 -27.21
N SER A 215 3.33 5.28 -27.64
CA SER A 215 3.72 5.28 -29.06
C SER A 215 3.54 3.88 -29.64
#